data_35f4ee54b1d2b67ed4545eb952e0420d
#
_entry.id   35f4ee54b1d2b67ed4545eb952e0420d
#
_cell.length_a   1.000
_cell.length_b   1.000
_cell.length_c   1.000
_cell.angle_alpha   90.00
_cell.angle_beta   90.00
_cell.angle_gamma   90.00
#
_symmetry.space_group_name_H-M   'P 1'
#
loop_
_entity.id
_entity.type
_entity.pdbx_description
1 polymer ?
#
loop_
_entity_poly.entity_id
_entity_poly.type
_entity_poly.pdbx_seq_one_letter_code
_entity_poly.pdbx_strand_id
1 'polypeptide(L)'
;MRRKADIRKICINIVLFLSVLCTFLLLGYPFFKFIVYAGDKKVRNKRNWFGLKHAQINHPRNGYEDKYEEGRAWCQLSYESGVMKDRYIISDDGLRLHACYLPADKPKRILLLSHGYRGSGFGDFANMARFLHENGCDLLFIDQRCCGLSEGKYITFGAREHRDILKWVRQLDENNKNDLPIYLYGESMGAATILMASGHELPGNVKGLICDCGFCSMKQQLRDIAKEWFHIKWIELLLLRVDLFCRLFAGFKMSDADTKEALSKCRIPILFFHGSDDTYVKAHNSVKNYEMCRSGKDLMIVRGARHMCSPYVEEKEYRGRITEFFKAND
;
A
#
# COMPACT_ATOMS: atom_id res chain seq x y z
N MET A 1 18.69 59.59 17.02
CA MET A 1 17.64 59.29 16.06
C MET A 1 18.01 58.17 15.07
N ARG A 2 19.21 58.15 14.45
CA ARG A 2 19.65 57.09 13.48
C ARG A 2 19.55 55.68 14.03
N ARG A 3 20.03 55.39 15.24
CA ARG A 3 20.03 54.02 15.84
C ARG A 3 18.63 53.41 16.01
N LYS A 4 17.59 54.26 16.32
CA LYS A 4 16.19 53.80 16.42
C LYS A 4 15.59 53.49 15.02
N ALA A 5 15.99 54.25 13.98
CA ALA A 5 15.55 53.99 12.60
C ALA A 5 16.14 52.66 12.05
N ASP A 6 17.41 52.38 12.40
CA ASP A 6 18.07 51.15 11.96
C ASP A 6 17.47 49.89 12.65
N ILE A 7 17.16 49.99 13.94
CA ILE A 7 16.47 48.90 14.67
C ILE A 7 15.08 48.65 14.04
N ARG A 8 14.33 49.69 13.75
CA ARG A 8 13.01 49.56 13.13
C ARG A 8 13.07 48.88 11.75
N LYS A 9 14.06 49.25 10.92
CA LYS A 9 14.29 48.57 9.62
C LYS A 9 14.64 47.11 9.77
N ILE A 10 15.51 46.77 10.74
CA ILE A 10 15.87 45.37 11.05
C ILE A 10 14.63 44.58 11.48
N CYS A 11 13.81 45.10 12.37
CA CYS A 11 12.57 44.45 12.81
C CYS A 11 11.58 44.26 11.64
N ILE A 12 11.41 45.23 10.78
CA ILE A 12 10.54 45.13 9.59
C ILE A 12 11.05 44.02 8.65
N ASN A 13 12.35 43.97 8.39
CA ASN A 13 12.93 42.97 7.51
C ASN A 13 12.81 41.54 8.12
N ILE A 14 12.96 41.40 9.44
CA ILE A 14 12.73 40.13 10.13
C ILE A 14 11.26 39.70 10.01
N VAL A 15 10.31 40.60 10.24
CA VAL A 15 8.87 40.28 10.12
C VAL A 15 8.52 39.92 8.69
N LEU A 16 9.01 40.64 7.69
CA LEU A 16 8.81 40.32 6.28
C LEU A 16 9.42 38.96 5.92
N PHE A 17 10.64 38.69 6.36
CA PHE A 17 11.29 37.40 6.16
C PHE A 17 10.48 36.25 6.80
N LEU A 18 10.05 36.42 8.04
CA LEU A 18 9.24 35.41 8.75
C LEU A 18 7.86 35.21 8.07
N SER A 19 7.23 36.30 7.62
CA SER A 19 5.93 36.18 6.92
C SER A 19 6.07 35.44 5.57
N VAL A 20 7.11 35.74 4.79
CA VAL A 20 7.43 35.04 3.55
C VAL A 20 7.75 33.56 3.83
N LEU A 21 8.55 33.29 4.85
CA LEU A 21 8.88 31.93 5.26
C LEU A 21 7.64 31.15 5.72
N CYS A 22 6.77 31.75 6.52
CA CYS A 22 5.51 31.14 6.94
C CYS A 22 4.60 30.84 5.74
N THR A 23 4.40 31.81 4.83
CA THR A 23 3.61 31.59 3.61
C THR A 23 4.20 30.49 2.76
N PHE A 24 5.51 30.49 2.61
CA PHE A 24 6.25 29.48 1.89
C PHE A 24 6.07 28.08 2.49
N LEU A 25 6.15 27.93 3.81
CA LEU A 25 5.94 26.65 4.50
C LEU A 25 4.47 26.20 4.39
N LEU A 26 3.53 27.11 4.59
CA LEU A 26 2.10 26.81 4.57
C LEU A 26 1.62 26.24 3.24
N LEU A 27 2.27 26.57 2.11
CA LEU A 27 1.92 25.99 0.79
C LEU A 27 2.05 24.45 0.74
N GLY A 28 2.84 23.83 1.60
CA GLY A 28 2.95 22.36 1.69
C GLY A 28 1.78 21.69 2.42
N TYR A 29 1.08 22.42 3.30
CA TYR A 29 0.03 21.86 4.14
C TYR A 29 -1.19 21.31 3.37
N PRO A 30 -1.75 21.99 2.34
CA PRO A 30 -2.83 21.43 1.52
C PRO A 30 -2.44 20.11 0.84
N PHE A 31 -1.21 20.02 0.33
CA PHE A 31 -0.70 18.80 -0.30
C PHE A 31 -0.52 17.67 0.71
N PHE A 32 0.07 17.97 1.89
CA PHE A 32 0.13 17.01 2.99
C PHE A 32 -1.27 16.51 3.35
N LYS A 33 -2.23 17.42 3.50
CA LYS A 33 -3.61 17.06 3.84
C LYS A 33 -4.27 16.21 2.76
N PHE A 34 -4.05 16.53 1.50
CA PHE A 34 -4.58 15.77 0.37
C PHE A 34 -3.97 14.37 0.26
N ILE A 35 -2.65 14.24 0.46
CA ILE A 35 -1.91 13.00 0.23
C ILE A 35 -1.93 12.09 1.47
N VAL A 36 -1.72 12.64 2.66
CA VAL A 36 -1.44 11.86 3.88
C VAL A 36 -2.63 11.78 4.83
N TYR A 37 -3.42 12.86 4.94
CA TYR A 37 -4.54 12.88 5.88
C TYR A 37 -5.75 12.14 5.32
N ALA A 38 -6.20 11.12 6.04
CA ALA A 38 -7.35 10.30 5.65
C ALA A 38 -8.67 10.74 6.34
N GLY A 39 -8.60 11.69 7.25
CA GLY A 39 -9.76 12.16 8.03
C GLY A 39 -9.98 11.39 9.33
N ASP A 40 -10.83 11.94 10.19
CA ASP A 40 -11.23 11.29 11.43
C ASP A 40 -12.26 10.20 11.17
N LYS A 41 -12.16 9.08 11.89
CA LYS A 41 -12.99 7.88 11.73
C LYS A 41 -14.50 8.12 11.86
N LYS A 42 -14.93 9.16 12.60
CA LYS A 42 -16.35 9.52 12.76
C LYS A 42 -17.08 9.79 11.44
N VAL A 43 -16.36 10.08 10.36
CA VAL A 43 -16.88 10.40 9.03
C VAL A 43 -16.92 9.20 8.10
N ARG A 44 -16.19 8.12 8.43
CA ARG A 44 -16.14 6.89 7.62
C ARG A 44 -17.30 5.98 7.96
N ASN A 45 -18.40 6.13 7.26
CA ASN A 45 -19.59 5.32 7.44
C ASN A 45 -19.34 3.87 6.98
N LYS A 46 -19.85 2.85 7.69
CA LYS A 46 -19.82 1.42 7.30
C LYS A 46 -20.25 1.17 5.84
N ARG A 47 -21.10 2.03 5.27
CA ARG A 47 -21.51 1.98 3.85
C ARG A 47 -20.38 2.13 2.83
N ASN A 48 -19.26 2.73 3.22
CA ASN A 48 -18.08 2.90 2.34
C ASN A 48 -17.06 1.77 2.45
N TRP A 49 -17.26 0.83 3.38
CA TRP A 49 -16.36 -0.29 3.59
C TRP A 49 -16.27 -1.22 2.36
N PHE A 50 -17.37 -1.40 1.64
CA PHE A 50 -17.38 -2.15 0.38
C PHE A 50 -16.74 -1.40 -0.80
N GLY A 51 -16.14 -0.25 -0.58
CA GLY A 51 -15.24 0.41 -1.53
C GLY A 51 -15.87 1.08 -2.73
N LEU A 52 -17.19 1.31 -2.72
CA LEU A 52 -17.98 1.67 -3.90
C LEU A 52 -17.66 3.01 -4.57
N LYS A 53 -17.09 3.99 -3.85
CA LYS A 53 -16.89 5.33 -4.44
C LYS A 53 -15.43 5.78 -4.57
N HIS A 54 -14.51 5.23 -3.78
CA HIS A 54 -13.11 5.67 -3.82
C HIS A 54 -12.24 4.82 -4.74
N ALA A 55 -12.52 3.54 -4.91
CA ALA A 55 -11.81 2.68 -5.86
C ALA A 55 -12.03 3.14 -7.33
N GLN A 56 -13.19 3.71 -7.66
CA GLN A 56 -13.48 4.21 -9.01
C GLN A 56 -12.65 5.44 -9.41
N ILE A 57 -12.17 6.24 -8.45
CA ILE A 57 -11.39 7.45 -8.77
C ILE A 57 -9.94 7.09 -9.12
N ASN A 58 -9.40 6.03 -8.54
CA ASN A 58 -7.98 5.71 -8.67
C ASN A 58 -7.65 4.63 -9.71
N HIS A 59 -8.66 3.89 -10.21
CA HIS A 59 -8.44 2.75 -11.10
C HIS A 59 -9.44 2.72 -12.25
N PRO A 60 -9.16 3.44 -13.34
CA PRO A 60 -9.95 3.26 -14.55
C PRO A 60 -9.72 1.86 -15.10
N ARG A 61 -10.56 0.92 -14.71
CA ARG A 61 -10.58 -0.48 -15.19
C ARG A 61 -11.30 -0.58 -16.54
N ASN A 62 -11.10 0.40 -17.40
CA ASN A 62 -11.75 0.48 -18.69
C ASN A 62 -11.62 -0.84 -19.45
N GLY A 63 -12.74 -1.52 -19.63
CA GLY A 63 -12.85 -2.80 -20.32
C GLY A 63 -12.82 -4.06 -19.43
N TYR A 64 -12.75 -3.91 -18.10
CA TYR A 64 -12.72 -5.03 -17.14
C TYR A 64 -13.73 -4.87 -15.99
N GLU A 65 -14.69 -3.97 -16.16
CA GLU A 65 -15.69 -3.63 -15.14
C GLU A 65 -16.50 -4.84 -14.71
N ASP A 66 -16.95 -5.66 -15.67
CA ASP A 66 -17.76 -6.85 -15.40
C ASP A 66 -17.00 -7.87 -14.54
N LYS A 67 -15.76 -8.19 -14.90
CA LYS A 67 -14.91 -9.12 -14.12
C LYS A 67 -14.63 -8.58 -12.72
N TYR A 68 -14.45 -7.27 -12.60
CA TYR A 68 -14.24 -6.61 -11.32
C TYR A 68 -15.48 -6.70 -10.43
N GLU A 69 -16.66 -6.37 -10.96
CA GLU A 69 -17.91 -6.42 -10.21
C GLU A 69 -18.30 -7.86 -9.84
N GLU A 70 -18.05 -8.84 -10.71
CA GLU A 70 -18.24 -10.26 -10.42
C GLU A 70 -17.39 -10.70 -9.21
N GLY A 71 -16.08 -10.42 -9.25
CA GLY A 71 -15.19 -10.81 -8.17
C GLY A 71 -15.50 -10.10 -6.86
N ARG A 72 -15.88 -8.82 -6.93
CA ARG A 72 -16.31 -8.05 -5.77
C ARG A 72 -17.62 -8.57 -5.17
N ALA A 73 -18.60 -8.92 -6.03
CA ALA A 73 -19.84 -9.53 -5.58
C ALA A 73 -19.59 -10.89 -4.89
N TRP A 74 -18.65 -11.68 -5.42
CA TRP A 74 -18.25 -12.93 -4.79
C TRP A 74 -17.66 -12.72 -3.38
N CYS A 75 -16.77 -11.74 -3.19
CA CYS A 75 -16.26 -11.37 -1.86
C CYS A 75 -17.38 -10.91 -0.92
N GLN A 76 -18.30 -10.09 -1.43
CA GLN A 76 -19.42 -9.58 -0.65
C GLN A 76 -20.35 -10.70 -0.20
N LEU A 77 -20.71 -11.62 -1.09
CA LEU A 77 -21.55 -12.80 -0.76
C LEU A 77 -20.86 -13.70 0.27
N SER A 78 -19.55 -13.92 0.15
CA SER A 78 -18.77 -14.67 1.13
C SER A 78 -18.80 -14.04 2.52
N TYR A 79 -18.82 -12.71 2.60
CA TYR A 79 -18.98 -11.98 3.86
C TYR A 79 -20.42 -12.05 4.41
N GLU A 80 -21.42 -11.79 3.58
CA GLU A 80 -22.84 -11.79 3.95
C GLU A 80 -23.34 -13.18 4.37
N SER A 81 -22.81 -14.24 3.76
CA SER A 81 -23.09 -15.62 4.16
C SER A 81 -22.55 -16.01 5.54
N GLY A 82 -21.70 -15.16 6.11
CA GLY A 82 -21.06 -15.38 7.41
C GLY A 82 -19.93 -16.42 7.40
N VAL A 83 -19.49 -16.89 6.24
CA VAL A 83 -18.29 -17.75 6.12
C VAL A 83 -17.03 -16.93 6.39
N MET A 84 -16.94 -15.73 5.83
CA MET A 84 -15.88 -14.78 6.10
C MET A 84 -16.09 -14.12 7.48
N LYS A 85 -15.04 -14.03 8.29
CA LYS A 85 -15.10 -13.56 9.69
C LYS A 85 -14.20 -12.35 9.92
N ASP A 86 -14.72 -11.38 10.67
CA ASP A 86 -13.91 -10.24 11.14
C ASP A 86 -12.80 -10.69 12.08
N ARG A 87 -11.63 -10.06 11.93
CA ARG A 87 -10.46 -10.18 12.80
C ARG A 87 -9.97 -8.79 13.19
N TYR A 88 -9.35 -8.71 14.36
CA TYR A 88 -8.84 -7.44 14.88
C TYR A 88 -7.49 -7.65 15.54
N ILE A 89 -6.60 -6.68 15.37
CA ILE A 89 -5.35 -6.54 16.11
C ILE A 89 -5.23 -5.12 16.66
N ILE A 90 -4.31 -4.93 17.59
CA ILE A 90 -3.91 -3.60 18.06
C ILE A 90 -2.52 -3.30 17.51
N SER A 91 -2.39 -2.20 16.77
CA SER A 91 -1.10 -1.71 16.25
C SER A 91 -0.15 -1.28 17.37
N ASP A 92 1.14 -1.04 17.06
CA ASP A 92 2.12 -0.58 18.05
C ASP A 92 1.78 0.80 18.64
N ASP A 93 1.05 1.62 17.88
CA ASP A 93 0.58 2.94 18.28
C ASP A 93 -0.88 2.94 18.77
N GLY A 94 -1.42 1.76 19.14
CA GLY A 94 -2.70 1.60 19.83
C GLY A 94 -3.95 1.68 18.93
N LEU A 95 -3.80 1.64 17.60
CA LEU A 95 -4.94 1.62 16.69
C LEU A 95 -5.56 0.22 16.63
N ARG A 96 -6.90 0.14 16.66
CA ARG A 96 -7.61 -1.08 16.34
C ARG A 96 -7.68 -1.26 14.84
N LEU A 97 -7.01 -2.28 14.33
CA LEU A 97 -6.96 -2.63 12.92
C LEU A 97 -7.86 -3.84 12.64
N HIS A 98 -8.49 -3.83 11.50
CA HIS A 98 -9.46 -4.81 11.05
C HIS A 98 -8.95 -5.61 9.87
N ALA A 99 -9.40 -6.84 9.76
CA ALA A 99 -9.28 -7.69 8.58
C ALA A 99 -10.48 -8.62 8.48
N CYS A 100 -10.71 -9.18 7.30
CA CYS A 100 -11.64 -10.29 7.08
C CYS A 100 -10.89 -11.55 6.73
N TYR A 101 -11.19 -12.65 7.41
CA TYR A 101 -10.60 -13.95 7.17
C TYR A 101 -11.62 -14.88 6.51
N LEU A 102 -11.26 -15.42 5.35
CA LEU A 102 -12.04 -16.38 4.58
C LEU A 102 -11.29 -17.73 4.57
N PRO A 103 -11.77 -18.76 5.31
CA PRO A 103 -11.17 -20.08 5.28
C PRO A 103 -11.52 -20.83 4.00
N ALA A 104 -10.60 -21.59 3.44
CA ALA A 104 -10.85 -22.56 2.39
C ALA A 104 -11.30 -23.92 2.98
N ASP A 105 -12.04 -24.71 2.21
CA ASP A 105 -12.49 -26.04 2.66
C ASP A 105 -11.33 -27.00 2.97
N LYS A 106 -10.29 -26.95 2.14
CA LYS A 106 -9.05 -27.76 2.29
C LYS A 106 -7.85 -26.85 2.12
N PRO A 107 -7.49 -26.09 3.16
CA PRO A 107 -6.43 -25.11 3.06
C PRO A 107 -5.06 -25.78 2.83
N LYS A 108 -4.31 -25.25 1.89
CA LYS A 108 -2.92 -25.62 1.59
C LYS A 108 -1.97 -24.54 2.03
N ARG A 109 -2.43 -23.28 2.12
CA ARG A 109 -1.64 -22.10 2.49
C ARG A 109 -2.53 -20.95 2.96
N ILE A 110 -1.92 -19.96 3.56
CA ILE A 110 -2.59 -18.74 4.03
C ILE A 110 -2.02 -17.55 3.25
N LEU A 111 -2.88 -16.68 2.72
CA LEU A 111 -2.50 -15.43 2.06
C LEU A 111 -2.97 -14.22 2.87
N LEU A 112 -2.03 -13.35 3.25
CA LEU A 112 -2.32 -12.00 3.71
C LEU A 112 -2.40 -11.09 2.49
N LEU A 113 -3.54 -10.44 2.29
CA LEU A 113 -3.84 -9.57 1.14
C LEU A 113 -3.81 -8.11 1.58
N SER A 114 -2.84 -7.33 1.06
CA SER A 114 -2.60 -5.92 1.41
C SER A 114 -2.95 -5.01 0.25
N HIS A 115 -4.05 -4.27 0.39
CA HIS A 115 -4.60 -3.38 -0.64
C HIS A 115 -3.79 -2.11 -0.88
N GLY A 116 -4.06 -1.40 -1.99
CA GLY A 116 -3.41 -0.15 -2.38
C GLY A 116 -3.83 1.08 -1.56
N TYR A 117 -3.33 2.23 -1.96
CA TYR A 117 -3.61 3.52 -1.34
C TYR A 117 -5.09 3.87 -1.39
N ARG A 118 -5.72 4.07 -0.21
CA ARG A 118 -7.16 4.32 -0.07
C ARG A 118 -8.06 3.25 -0.70
N GLY A 119 -7.53 2.05 -0.91
CA GLY A 119 -8.23 0.90 -1.46
C GLY A 119 -9.02 0.13 -0.41
N SER A 120 -9.41 -1.07 -0.78
CA SER A 120 -10.03 -2.05 0.10
C SER A 120 -9.66 -3.47 -0.34
N GLY A 121 -9.57 -4.40 0.61
CA GLY A 121 -9.21 -5.79 0.30
C GLY A 121 -10.15 -6.41 -0.75
N PHE A 122 -11.46 -6.21 -0.64
CA PHE A 122 -12.43 -6.73 -1.59
C PHE A 122 -12.39 -6.05 -2.95
N GLY A 123 -12.04 -4.76 -3.00
CA GLY A 123 -11.94 -4.02 -4.25
C GLY A 123 -10.68 -4.39 -5.02
N ASP A 124 -9.55 -4.34 -4.36
CA ASP A 124 -8.28 -4.49 -5.04
C ASP A 124 -8.05 -5.95 -5.50
N PHE A 125 -8.41 -6.92 -4.64
CA PHE A 125 -8.25 -8.35 -4.94
C PHE A 125 -9.47 -9.02 -5.60
N ALA A 126 -10.46 -8.24 -6.07
CA ALA A 126 -11.72 -8.78 -6.61
C ALA A 126 -11.53 -9.88 -7.65
N ASN A 127 -10.60 -9.71 -8.60
CA ASN A 127 -10.38 -10.69 -9.66
C ASN A 127 -9.50 -11.88 -9.26
N MET A 128 -8.77 -11.79 -8.14
CA MET A 128 -7.85 -12.84 -7.70
C MET A 128 -8.39 -13.65 -6.53
N ALA A 129 -9.24 -13.06 -5.70
CA ALA A 129 -9.71 -13.68 -4.46
C ALA A 129 -10.34 -15.06 -4.67
N ARG A 130 -11.28 -15.16 -5.62
CA ARG A 130 -11.95 -16.43 -5.93
C ARG A 130 -10.96 -17.48 -6.43
N PHE A 131 -10.08 -17.12 -7.37
CA PHE A 131 -9.04 -18.02 -7.89
C PHE A 131 -8.13 -18.53 -6.77
N LEU A 132 -7.65 -17.66 -5.90
CA LEU A 132 -6.78 -18.03 -4.78
C LEU A 132 -7.50 -18.97 -3.81
N HIS A 133 -8.73 -18.64 -3.44
CA HIS A 133 -9.54 -19.44 -2.53
C HIS A 133 -9.84 -20.84 -3.10
N GLU A 134 -10.27 -20.94 -4.36
CA GLU A 134 -10.54 -22.22 -5.04
C GLU A 134 -9.27 -23.08 -5.22
N ASN A 135 -8.07 -22.45 -5.16
CA ASN A 135 -6.77 -23.14 -5.17
C ASN A 135 -6.25 -23.49 -3.74
N GLY A 136 -7.13 -23.43 -2.74
CA GLY A 136 -6.83 -23.85 -1.37
C GLY A 136 -6.06 -22.81 -0.55
N CYS A 137 -6.31 -21.52 -0.80
CA CYS A 137 -5.77 -20.47 0.01
C CYS A 137 -6.80 -19.97 1.03
N ASP A 138 -6.46 -19.99 2.31
CA ASP A 138 -7.13 -19.14 3.29
C ASP A 138 -6.75 -17.69 3.00
N LEU A 139 -7.71 -16.77 3.02
CA LEU A 139 -7.48 -15.39 2.66
C LEU A 139 -7.70 -14.46 3.86
N LEU A 140 -6.70 -13.65 4.21
CA LEU A 140 -6.82 -12.57 5.17
C LEU A 140 -6.80 -11.22 4.41
N PHE A 141 -7.95 -10.64 4.18
CA PHE A 141 -8.09 -9.30 3.61
C PHE A 141 -7.89 -8.26 4.70
N ILE A 142 -6.73 -7.65 4.79
CA ILE A 142 -6.50 -6.60 5.79
C ILE A 142 -7.08 -5.27 5.32
N ASP A 143 -7.69 -4.53 6.23
CA ASP A 143 -7.89 -3.09 6.08
C ASP A 143 -6.64 -2.40 6.62
N GLN A 144 -5.81 -1.82 5.76
CA GLN A 144 -4.68 -1.03 6.22
C GLN A 144 -5.16 0.14 7.10
N ARG A 145 -4.28 0.65 7.98
CA ARG A 145 -4.61 1.82 8.82
C ARG A 145 -5.27 2.92 7.98
N CYS A 146 -6.25 3.61 8.53
CA CYS A 146 -7.04 4.63 7.85
C CYS A 146 -8.00 4.13 6.77
N CYS A 147 -8.09 2.84 6.48
CA CYS A 147 -8.99 2.26 5.49
C CYS A 147 -10.03 1.34 6.14
N GLY A 148 -11.14 1.10 5.44
CA GLY A 148 -12.19 0.20 5.88
C GLY A 148 -12.65 0.42 7.32
N LEU A 149 -12.59 -0.63 8.14
CA LEU A 149 -12.92 -0.58 9.56
C LEU A 149 -11.71 -0.32 10.48
N SER A 150 -10.49 -0.24 9.92
CA SER A 150 -9.28 0.09 10.67
C SER A 150 -9.24 1.55 11.10
N GLU A 151 -8.66 1.78 12.29
CA GLU A 151 -8.45 3.13 12.83
C GLU A 151 -7.26 3.84 12.18
N GLY A 152 -7.09 5.11 12.49
CA GLY A 152 -5.99 5.96 12.04
C GLY A 152 -6.46 7.27 11.42
N LYS A 153 -5.51 8.21 11.29
CA LYS A 153 -5.72 9.55 10.71
C LYS A 153 -4.85 9.79 9.49
N TYR A 154 -3.70 9.12 9.43
CA TYR A 154 -2.66 9.38 8.43
C TYR A 154 -2.24 8.11 7.73
N ILE A 155 -2.26 8.13 6.40
CA ILE A 155 -1.69 7.09 5.54
C ILE A 155 -0.21 7.40 5.39
N THR A 156 0.67 6.46 5.76
CA THR A 156 2.11 6.70 5.83
C THR A 156 2.91 6.01 4.71
N PHE A 157 2.22 5.56 3.66
CA PHE A 157 2.82 4.95 2.47
C PHE A 157 3.74 3.74 2.77
N GLY A 158 3.40 2.97 3.79
CA GLY A 158 4.16 1.81 4.22
C GLY A 158 5.08 2.08 5.42
N ALA A 159 5.42 3.36 5.74
CA ALA A 159 6.32 3.70 6.84
C ALA A 159 5.87 3.19 8.22
N ARG A 160 4.57 3.09 8.45
CA ARG A 160 3.99 2.48 9.65
C ARG A 160 3.18 1.23 9.32
N GLU A 161 2.56 1.21 8.15
CA GLU A 161 1.75 0.08 7.69
C GLU A 161 2.54 -1.24 7.67
N HIS A 162 3.85 -1.22 7.38
CA HIS A 162 4.67 -2.43 7.41
C HIS A 162 4.75 -3.08 8.80
N ARG A 163 4.68 -2.28 9.88
CA ARG A 163 4.63 -2.81 11.26
C ARG A 163 3.29 -3.48 11.55
N ASP A 164 2.21 -2.95 10.96
CA ASP A 164 0.89 -3.57 11.04
C ASP A 164 0.88 -4.93 10.32
N ILE A 165 1.53 -5.02 9.14
CA ILE A 165 1.76 -6.30 8.44
C ILE A 165 2.46 -7.30 9.36
N LEU A 166 3.55 -6.91 10.03
CA LEU A 166 4.28 -7.80 10.93
C LEU A 166 3.39 -8.32 12.08
N LYS A 167 2.48 -7.50 12.60
CA LYS A 167 1.53 -7.95 13.63
C LYS A 167 0.49 -8.91 13.07
N TRP A 168 -0.04 -8.65 11.89
CA TRP A 168 -0.96 -9.57 11.22
C TRP A 168 -0.28 -10.92 10.93
N VAL A 169 0.96 -10.90 10.46
CA VAL A 169 1.74 -12.12 10.20
C VAL A 169 1.94 -12.92 11.49
N ARG A 170 2.29 -12.27 12.59
CA ARG A 170 2.42 -12.95 13.90
C ARG A 170 1.09 -13.56 14.35
N GLN A 171 -0.02 -12.84 14.22
CA GLN A 171 -1.34 -13.37 14.56
C GLN A 171 -1.70 -14.59 13.68
N LEU A 172 -1.37 -14.55 12.38
CA LEU A 172 -1.57 -15.71 11.50
C LEU A 172 -0.75 -16.89 11.95
N ASP A 173 0.54 -16.70 12.23
CA ASP A 173 1.47 -17.72 12.68
C ASP A 173 1.01 -18.38 14.00
N GLU A 174 0.68 -17.58 15.00
CA GLU A 174 0.18 -18.04 16.31
C GLU A 174 -1.11 -18.88 16.20
N ASN A 175 -1.93 -18.61 15.19
CA ASN A 175 -3.19 -19.33 14.95
C ASN A 175 -3.07 -20.46 13.89
N ASN A 176 -1.91 -20.63 13.29
CA ASN A 176 -1.63 -21.58 12.21
C ASN A 176 -1.34 -23.00 12.75
N LYS A 177 -2.37 -23.65 13.28
CA LYS A 177 -2.26 -24.98 13.91
C LYS A 177 -1.77 -26.09 12.97
N ASN A 178 -1.92 -25.90 11.67
CA ASN A 178 -1.56 -26.89 10.65
C ASN A 178 -0.20 -26.61 10.01
N ASP A 179 0.52 -25.62 10.51
CA ASP A 179 1.83 -25.17 9.99
C ASP A 179 1.80 -24.90 8.47
N LEU A 180 0.72 -24.30 8.00
CA LEU A 180 0.55 -23.97 6.59
C LEU A 180 1.54 -22.86 6.16
N PRO A 181 2.08 -22.94 4.93
CA PRO A 181 2.88 -21.85 4.37
C PRO A 181 2.06 -20.55 4.28
N ILE A 182 2.69 -19.45 4.69
CA ILE A 182 2.10 -18.10 4.65
C ILE A 182 2.74 -17.32 3.50
N TYR A 183 1.91 -16.68 2.70
CA TYR A 183 2.34 -15.75 1.66
C TYR A 183 1.77 -14.36 1.91
N LEU A 184 2.53 -13.33 1.56
CA LEU A 184 2.08 -11.95 1.58
C LEU A 184 1.85 -11.50 0.15
N TYR A 185 0.64 -11.06 -0.16
CA TYR A 185 0.32 -10.54 -1.48
C TYR A 185 -0.15 -9.09 -1.35
N GLY A 186 0.55 -8.18 -2.02
CA GLY A 186 0.25 -6.75 -2.00
C GLY A 186 0.10 -6.16 -3.39
N GLU A 187 -0.82 -5.20 -3.50
CA GLU A 187 -1.02 -4.39 -4.70
C GLU A 187 -0.70 -2.92 -4.42
N SER A 188 0.03 -2.26 -5.33
CA SER A 188 0.35 -0.83 -5.26
C SER A 188 1.04 -0.45 -3.93
N MET A 189 0.43 0.42 -3.12
CA MET A 189 0.94 0.75 -1.78
C MET A 189 1.04 -0.50 -0.89
N GLY A 190 0.12 -1.45 -1.02
CA GLY A 190 0.17 -2.72 -0.30
C GLY A 190 1.41 -3.55 -0.66
N ALA A 191 1.79 -3.57 -1.94
CA ALA A 191 3.03 -4.21 -2.39
C ALA A 191 4.27 -3.53 -1.79
N ALA A 192 4.35 -2.20 -1.82
CA ALA A 192 5.44 -1.47 -1.18
C ALA A 192 5.49 -1.74 0.34
N THR A 193 4.33 -1.85 0.98
CA THR A 193 4.21 -2.12 2.42
C THR A 193 4.75 -3.51 2.79
N ILE A 194 4.38 -4.57 2.06
CA ILE A 194 4.91 -5.91 2.33
C ILE A 194 6.40 -6.02 1.98
N LEU A 195 6.89 -5.28 0.95
CA LEU A 195 8.32 -5.18 0.68
C LEU A 195 9.08 -4.54 1.84
N MET A 196 8.54 -3.47 2.46
CA MET A 196 9.16 -2.88 3.66
C MET A 196 9.11 -3.84 4.85
N ALA A 197 8.04 -4.62 5.02
CA ALA A 197 7.94 -5.63 6.06
C ALA A 197 8.99 -6.76 5.90
N SER A 198 9.37 -7.10 4.66
CA SER A 198 10.30 -8.19 4.35
C SER A 198 11.73 -7.98 4.86
N GLY A 199 12.08 -6.77 5.25
CA GLY A 199 13.38 -6.45 5.86
C GLY A 199 13.47 -6.78 7.35
N HIS A 200 12.38 -7.22 7.95
CA HIS A 200 12.31 -7.63 9.34
C HIS A 200 12.33 -9.16 9.47
N GLU A 201 12.52 -9.63 10.70
CA GLU A 201 12.39 -11.05 11.00
C GLU A 201 10.93 -11.47 10.89
N LEU A 202 10.68 -12.46 10.01
CA LEU A 202 9.37 -13.06 9.77
C LEU A 202 9.39 -14.53 10.25
N PRO A 203 8.24 -15.08 10.66
CA PRO A 203 8.11 -16.50 11.01
C PRO A 203 8.60 -17.41 9.87
N GLY A 204 9.15 -18.58 10.23
CA GLY A 204 9.74 -19.51 9.26
C GLY A 204 8.78 -20.13 8.25
N ASN A 205 7.48 -20.06 8.53
CA ASN A 205 6.41 -20.47 7.62
C ASN A 205 5.99 -19.40 6.62
N VAL A 206 6.53 -18.16 6.68
CA VAL A 206 6.38 -17.17 5.60
C VAL A 206 7.30 -17.57 4.45
N LYS A 207 6.70 -18.02 3.35
CA LYS A 207 7.41 -18.67 2.23
C LYS A 207 7.61 -17.79 1.02
N GLY A 208 6.83 -16.72 0.85
CA GLY A 208 6.99 -15.85 -0.33
C GLY A 208 6.18 -14.57 -0.26
N LEU A 209 6.59 -13.62 -1.11
CA LEU A 209 5.89 -12.37 -1.34
C LEU A 209 5.45 -12.28 -2.80
N ILE A 210 4.24 -11.78 -3.04
CA ILE A 210 3.69 -11.46 -4.36
C ILE A 210 3.42 -9.95 -4.38
N CYS A 211 4.07 -9.22 -5.28
CA CYS A 211 4.07 -7.76 -5.31
C CYS A 211 3.63 -7.26 -6.68
N ASP A 212 2.41 -6.75 -6.81
CA ASP A 212 1.96 -6.12 -8.05
C ASP A 212 2.03 -4.59 -7.95
N CYS A 213 2.64 -3.97 -8.95
CA CYS A 213 2.77 -2.53 -9.18
C CYS A 213 3.19 -1.69 -7.96
N GLY A 214 4.08 -2.23 -7.10
CA GLY A 214 4.59 -1.54 -5.92
C GLY A 214 5.59 -0.45 -6.26
N PHE A 215 5.49 0.72 -5.59
CA PHE A 215 6.51 1.77 -5.70
C PHE A 215 7.77 1.43 -4.87
N CYS A 216 8.91 2.03 -5.23
CA CYS A 216 10.16 1.83 -4.49
C CYS A 216 10.32 2.83 -3.33
N SER A 217 9.73 4.03 -3.41
CA SER A 217 9.66 4.97 -2.30
C SER A 217 8.55 5.99 -2.48
N MET A 218 7.99 6.51 -1.38
CA MET A 218 7.00 7.58 -1.40
C MET A 218 7.51 8.81 -2.17
N LYS A 219 8.77 9.18 -1.95
CA LYS A 219 9.38 10.33 -2.61
C LYS A 219 9.45 10.17 -4.13
N GLN A 220 9.86 8.98 -4.61
CA GLN A 220 9.89 8.69 -6.05
C GLN A 220 8.48 8.67 -6.63
N GLN A 221 7.52 8.03 -5.95
CA GLN A 221 6.13 7.97 -6.37
C GLN A 221 5.53 9.36 -6.57
N LEU A 222 5.73 10.26 -5.63
CA LEU A 222 5.24 11.63 -5.75
C LEU A 222 5.92 12.43 -6.86
N ARG A 223 7.22 12.18 -7.13
CA ARG A 223 7.92 12.76 -8.29
C ARG A 223 7.34 12.27 -9.61
N ASP A 224 7.08 10.98 -9.72
CA ASP A 224 6.53 10.38 -10.93
C ASP A 224 5.14 10.93 -11.24
N ILE A 225 4.25 11.01 -10.24
CA ILE A 225 2.92 11.62 -10.37
C ILE A 225 3.02 13.10 -10.77
N ALA A 226 3.88 13.86 -10.12
CA ALA A 226 4.04 15.29 -10.41
C ALA A 226 4.52 15.53 -11.85
N LYS A 227 5.45 14.70 -12.32
CA LYS A 227 5.97 14.77 -13.69
C LYS A 227 4.94 14.34 -14.71
N GLU A 228 4.26 13.22 -14.47
CA GLU A 228 3.34 12.59 -15.42
C GLU A 228 2.01 13.32 -15.55
N TRP A 229 1.41 13.68 -14.43
CA TRP A 229 0.03 14.23 -14.43
C TRP A 229 -0.02 15.75 -14.45
N PHE A 230 0.98 16.39 -13.81
CA PHE A 230 0.99 17.85 -13.64
C PHE A 230 2.12 18.54 -14.41
N HIS A 231 2.99 17.78 -15.09
CA HIS A 231 4.16 18.28 -15.82
C HIS A 231 5.08 19.17 -14.98
N ILE A 232 5.08 18.98 -13.64
CA ILE A 232 5.90 19.73 -12.70
C ILE A 232 7.30 19.12 -12.67
N LYS A 233 8.31 19.90 -13.10
CA LYS A 233 9.72 19.46 -13.08
C LYS A 233 10.40 19.75 -11.74
N TRP A 234 10.00 20.79 -11.02
CA TRP A 234 10.64 21.27 -9.79
C TRP A 234 9.79 20.99 -8.55
N ILE A 235 9.62 19.71 -8.21
CA ILE A 235 8.78 19.29 -7.09
C ILE A 235 9.54 19.22 -5.75
N GLU A 236 10.89 19.22 -5.77
CA GLU A 236 11.69 18.95 -4.58
C GLU A 236 11.36 19.85 -3.38
N LEU A 237 11.14 21.13 -3.67
CA LEU A 237 10.80 22.09 -2.64
C LEU A 237 9.40 21.84 -2.02
N LEU A 238 8.45 21.37 -2.83
CA LEU A 238 7.13 20.96 -2.34
C LEU A 238 7.25 19.67 -1.49
N LEU A 239 8.04 18.70 -1.95
CA LEU A 239 8.27 17.46 -1.20
C LEU A 239 8.94 17.72 0.15
N LEU A 240 9.90 18.66 0.22
CA LEU A 240 10.51 19.07 1.48
C LEU A 240 9.48 19.61 2.48
N ARG A 241 8.52 20.41 1.99
CA ARG A 241 7.44 20.96 2.84
C ARG A 241 6.48 19.86 3.28
N VAL A 242 6.08 18.98 2.36
CA VAL A 242 5.21 17.84 2.69
C VAL A 242 5.90 16.95 3.73
N ASP A 243 7.21 16.67 3.59
CA ASP A 243 7.99 15.91 4.57
C ASP A 243 8.01 16.56 5.95
N LEU A 244 8.13 17.90 6.02
CA LEU A 244 8.03 18.65 7.27
C LEU A 244 6.68 18.40 7.96
N PHE A 245 5.57 18.46 7.20
CA PHE A 245 4.24 18.21 7.74
C PHE A 245 4.01 16.74 8.10
N CYS A 246 4.61 15.79 7.35
CA CYS A 246 4.61 14.37 7.72
C CYS A 246 5.25 14.16 9.10
N ARG A 247 6.39 14.81 9.37
CA ARG A 247 7.09 14.74 10.67
C ARG A 247 6.28 15.37 11.79
N LEU A 248 5.73 16.56 11.56
CA LEU A 248 5.04 17.34 12.60
C LEU A 248 3.69 16.74 12.99
N PHE A 249 2.91 16.26 12.02
CA PHE A 249 1.53 15.81 12.26
C PHE A 249 1.35 14.30 12.21
N ALA A 250 2.05 13.62 11.31
CA ALA A 250 1.89 12.18 11.12
C ALA A 250 3.02 11.35 11.75
N GLY A 251 4.08 12.00 12.26
CA GLY A 251 5.17 11.39 13.03
C GLY A 251 6.01 10.40 12.22
N PHE A 252 6.20 10.63 10.91
CA PHE A 252 7.11 9.87 10.06
C PHE A 252 7.83 10.79 9.06
N LYS A 253 8.95 10.32 8.51
CA LYS A 253 9.67 10.98 7.42
C LYS A 253 9.30 10.31 6.11
N MET A 254 9.24 11.05 5.01
CA MET A 254 9.02 10.43 3.69
C MET A 254 10.09 9.39 3.33
N SER A 255 11.31 9.53 3.88
CA SER A 255 12.39 8.56 3.73
C SER A 255 12.12 7.22 4.43
N ASP A 256 11.20 7.19 5.41
CA ASP A 256 10.86 5.96 6.12
C ASP A 256 9.96 5.05 5.25
N ALA A 257 9.33 5.62 4.21
CA ALA A 257 8.54 4.90 3.21
C ALA A 257 9.41 4.60 1.96
N ASP A 258 10.39 3.71 2.12
CA ASP A 258 11.37 3.30 1.11
C ASP A 258 11.67 1.80 1.26
N THR A 259 11.68 1.06 0.14
CA THR A 259 11.86 -0.39 0.13
C THR A 259 13.32 -0.83 0.11
N LYS A 260 14.25 0.08 -0.18
CA LYS A 260 15.66 -0.23 -0.47
C LYS A 260 16.35 -1.01 0.64
N GLU A 261 16.26 -0.52 1.87
CA GLU A 261 16.92 -1.17 3.00
C GLU A 261 16.31 -2.55 3.29
N ALA A 262 14.98 -2.64 3.25
CA ALA A 262 14.25 -3.88 3.48
C ALA A 262 14.63 -4.94 2.43
N LEU A 263 14.62 -4.59 1.15
CA LEU A 263 14.99 -5.51 0.06
C LEU A 263 16.44 -5.99 0.13
N SER A 264 17.36 -5.17 0.64
CA SER A 264 18.75 -5.59 0.84
C SER A 264 18.91 -6.64 1.96
N LYS A 265 17.95 -6.70 2.88
CA LYS A 265 17.91 -7.65 4.02
C LYS A 265 17.00 -8.83 3.78
N CYS A 266 16.07 -8.74 2.83
CA CYS A 266 15.08 -9.77 2.53
C CYS A 266 15.73 -11.12 2.21
N ARG A 267 15.18 -12.20 2.79
CA ARG A 267 15.63 -13.59 2.54
C ARG A 267 14.56 -14.44 1.89
N ILE A 268 13.33 -13.92 1.78
CA ILE A 268 12.15 -14.63 1.31
C ILE A 268 11.99 -14.39 -0.19
N PRO A 269 11.67 -15.41 -1.01
CA PRO A 269 11.44 -15.25 -2.44
C PRO A 269 10.34 -14.23 -2.76
N ILE A 270 10.52 -13.46 -3.83
CA ILE A 270 9.57 -12.42 -4.25
C ILE A 270 9.21 -12.58 -5.72
N LEU A 271 7.91 -12.66 -6.00
CA LEU A 271 7.34 -12.60 -7.34
C LEU A 271 6.79 -11.20 -7.59
N PHE A 272 7.38 -10.50 -8.55
CA PHE A 272 6.97 -9.15 -8.93
C PHE A 272 6.13 -9.18 -10.21
N PHE A 273 5.09 -8.34 -10.24
CA PHE A 273 4.30 -8.02 -11.42
C PHE A 273 4.23 -6.51 -11.63
N HIS A 274 4.10 -6.06 -12.89
CA HIS A 274 3.82 -4.66 -13.19
C HIS A 274 3.28 -4.49 -14.60
N GLY A 275 2.30 -3.61 -14.78
CA GLY A 275 1.81 -3.25 -16.10
C GLY A 275 2.74 -2.27 -16.81
N SER A 276 3.04 -2.48 -18.11
CA SER A 276 3.92 -1.58 -18.87
C SER A 276 3.34 -0.18 -19.04
N ASP A 277 2.01 -0.07 -19.09
CA ASP A 277 1.27 1.17 -19.35
C ASP A 277 0.74 1.82 -18.06
N ASP A 278 1.30 1.44 -16.91
CA ASP A 278 0.97 2.04 -15.63
C ASP A 278 1.47 3.49 -15.57
N THR A 279 0.51 4.42 -15.56
CA THR A 279 0.77 5.87 -15.45
C THR A 279 0.68 6.38 -14.02
N TYR A 280 0.19 5.57 -13.07
CA TYR A 280 0.06 5.94 -11.66
C TYR A 280 1.30 5.54 -10.85
N VAL A 281 1.72 4.28 -10.92
CA VAL A 281 3.02 3.81 -10.44
C VAL A 281 3.81 3.33 -11.64
N LYS A 282 4.85 4.04 -12.02
CA LYS A 282 5.64 3.69 -13.23
C LYS A 282 6.36 2.35 -13.06
N ALA A 283 6.35 1.52 -14.10
CA ALA A 283 6.95 0.17 -14.09
C ALA A 283 8.42 0.14 -13.64
N HIS A 284 9.18 1.24 -13.84
CA HIS A 284 10.55 1.34 -13.35
C HIS A 284 10.68 1.18 -11.83
N ASN A 285 9.59 1.40 -11.06
CA ASN A 285 9.61 1.17 -9.62
C ASN A 285 9.74 -0.32 -9.27
N SER A 286 8.98 -1.21 -9.93
CA SER A 286 9.15 -2.66 -9.73
C SER A 286 10.48 -3.16 -10.27
N VAL A 287 10.99 -2.61 -11.38
CA VAL A 287 12.34 -2.92 -11.88
C VAL A 287 13.39 -2.56 -10.83
N LYS A 288 13.33 -1.37 -10.23
CA LYS A 288 14.23 -0.97 -9.14
C LYS A 288 14.09 -1.87 -7.91
N ASN A 289 12.86 -2.22 -7.51
CA ASN A 289 12.62 -3.15 -6.40
C ASN A 289 13.26 -4.51 -6.70
N TYR A 290 13.06 -5.03 -7.90
CA TYR A 290 13.67 -6.27 -8.36
C TYR A 290 15.22 -6.20 -8.31
N GLU A 291 15.83 -5.13 -8.82
CA GLU A 291 17.28 -4.95 -8.81
C GLU A 291 17.85 -4.88 -7.38
N MET A 292 17.17 -4.19 -6.46
CA MET A 292 17.59 -4.05 -5.06
C MET A 292 17.40 -5.33 -4.24
N CYS A 293 16.49 -6.21 -4.64
CA CYS A 293 16.18 -7.46 -3.94
C CYS A 293 17.35 -8.44 -4.02
N ARG A 294 17.76 -9.01 -2.89
CA ARG A 294 18.86 -9.97 -2.80
C ARG A 294 18.40 -11.42 -2.60
N SER A 295 17.13 -11.65 -2.38
CA SER A 295 16.55 -13.00 -2.30
C SER A 295 16.24 -13.58 -3.68
N GLY A 296 15.75 -14.83 -3.74
CA GLY A 296 15.16 -15.41 -4.94
C GLY A 296 14.04 -14.48 -5.47
N LYS A 297 14.02 -14.23 -6.77
CA LYS A 297 13.11 -13.23 -7.35
C LYS A 297 12.77 -13.53 -8.80
N ASP A 298 11.56 -13.18 -9.19
CA ASP A 298 11.11 -13.17 -10.57
C ASP A 298 10.30 -11.90 -10.85
N LEU A 299 10.25 -11.43 -12.10
CA LEU A 299 9.54 -10.23 -12.51
C LEU A 299 8.85 -10.45 -13.85
N MET A 300 7.54 -10.22 -13.87
CA MET A 300 6.74 -10.19 -15.08
C MET A 300 6.24 -8.77 -15.36
N ILE A 301 6.66 -8.19 -16.49
CA ILE A 301 6.11 -6.94 -17.01
C ILE A 301 4.97 -7.28 -17.99
N VAL A 302 3.75 -6.94 -17.62
CA VAL A 302 2.55 -7.23 -18.42
C VAL A 302 2.34 -6.11 -19.44
N ARG A 303 2.52 -6.45 -20.72
CA ARG A 303 2.43 -5.47 -21.81
C ARG A 303 0.99 -4.94 -21.95
N GLY A 304 0.86 -3.60 -22.05
CA GLY A 304 -0.42 -2.92 -22.19
C GLY A 304 -1.26 -2.84 -20.92
N ALA A 305 -0.85 -3.47 -19.82
CA ALA A 305 -1.56 -3.39 -18.58
C ALA A 305 -1.33 -2.03 -17.90
N ARG A 306 -2.42 -1.43 -17.40
CA ARG A 306 -2.42 -0.23 -16.57
C ARG A 306 -2.26 -0.61 -15.09
N HIS A 307 -2.34 0.39 -14.21
CA HIS A 307 -2.23 0.21 -12.75
C HIS A 307 -3.22 -0.83 -12.23
N MET A 308 -2.72 -1.86 -11.52
CA MET A 308 -3.50 -2.97 -10.98
C MET A 308 -4.33 -3.74 -12.02
N CYS A 309 -3.95 -3.67 -13.31
CA CYS A 309 -4.66 -4.36 -14.39
C CYS A 309 -3.91 -5.58 -14.92
N SER A 310 -2.72 -5.89 -14.41
CA SER A 310 -1.92 -7.06 -14.83
C SER A 310 -2.73 -8.37 -14.83
N PRO A 311 -3.48 -8.70 -13.75
CA PRO A 311 -4.25 -9.93 -13.67
C PRO A 311 -5.50 -9.96 -14.58
N TYR A 312 -5.89 -8.83 -15.17
CA TYR A 312 -7.00 -8.78 -16.14
C TYR A 312 -6.50 -8.92 -17.59
N VAL A 313 -5.31 -8.36 -17.89
CA VAL A 313 -4.74 -8.35 -19.25
C VAL A 313 -4.17 -9.72 -19.61
N GLU A 314 -3.36 -10.31 -18.75
CA GLU A 314 -2.70 -11.60 -18.96
C GLU A 314 -3.11 -12.61 -17.87
N GLU A 315 -4.43 -12.81 -17.69
CA GLU A 315 -5.02 -13.60 -16.62
C GLU A 315 -4.40 -15.00 -16.49
N LYS A 316 -4.26 -15.72 -17.61
CA LYS A 316 -3.75 -17.09 -17.62
C LYS A 316 -2.28 -17.15 -17.18
N GLU A 317 -1.43 -16.30 -17.73
CA GLU A 317 -0.01 -16.31 -17.40
C GLU A 317 0.21 -15.79 -15.98
N TYR A 318 -0.51 -14.74 -15.58
CA TYR A 318 -0.45 -14.17 -14.22
C TYR A 318 -0.78 -15.22 -13.16
N ARG A 319 -1.92 -15.93 -13.32
CA ARG A 319 -2.34 -17.02 -12.42
C ARG A 319 -1.39 -18.23 -12.49
N GLY A 320 -0.87 -18.54 -13.67
CA GLY A 320 0.12 -19.59 -13.88
C GLY A 320 1.41 -19.32 -13.07
N ARG A 321 1.96 -18.11 -13.16
CA ARG A 321 3.15 -17.68 -12.41
C ARG A 321 2.95 -17.77 -10.90
N ILE A 322 1.79 -17.36 -10.39
CA ILE A 322 1.47 -17.50 -8.96
C ILE A 322 1.40 -18.97 -8.56
N THR A 323 0.79 -19.82 -9.38
CA THR A 323 0.68 -21.26 -9.09
C THR A 323 2.06 -21.93 -9.07
N GLU A 324 2.93 -21.59 -10.01
CA GLU A 324 4.31 -22.09 -10.06
C GLU A 324 5.13 -21.58 -8.87
N PHE A 325 4.94 -20.32 -8.48
CA PHE A 325 5.59 -19.74 -7.30
C PHE A 325 5.21 -20.45 -6.02
N PHE A 326 3.93 -20.80 -5.85
CA PHE A 326 3.49 -21.61 -4.72
C PHE A 326 4.15 -23.00 -4.74
N LYS A 327 4.11 -23.71 -5.88
CA LYS A 327 4.72 -25.05 -6.01
C LYS A 327 6.21 -25.08 -5.71
N ALA A 328 6.91 -24.00 -5.98
CA ALA A 328 8.35 -23.91 -5.76
C ALA A 328 8.72 -23.58 -4.30
N ASN A 329 7.77 -23.08 -3.48
CA ASN A 329 8.06 -22.53 -2.16
C ASN A 329 7.19 -23.13 -1.02
N ASP A 330 6.15 -23.92 -1.32
CA ASP A 330 5.31 -24.64 -0.30
C ASP A 330 6.07 -25.66 0.56
#